data_772494cf8c2f12134647018e8458734b
#
_entry.id   772494cf8c2f12134647018e8458734b
#
_cell.length_a   1.000
_cell.length_b   1.000
_cell.length_c   1.000
_cell.angle_alpha   90.00
_cell.angle_beta   90.00
_cell.angle_gamma   90.00
#
_symmetry.space_group_name_H-M   'P 1'
#
loop_
_entity.id
_entity.type
_entity.pdbx_description
1 polymer ?
#
loop_
_entity_poly.entity_id
_entity_poly.type
_entity_poly.pdbx_seq_one_letter_code
_entity_poly.pdbx_strand_id
1 'polypeptide(L)'
;RQMCIRDSNISMEELRNQLEIGRDGSSFQQLINVLRNNGFDVKSYNIPIDKLKLLKKPAIFFWSNSHFMDLEKVSKYFVTVVDPAIGRYKMTYEELEEGYTGYAITPTPNESFRPNKEKIYSWHYFLPYIFERKTLYIEIIIASLFVYVFTIGMPVIVQNIIDNIVQGLSLIHI
;
A
#
# COMPACT_ATOMS: atom_id res chain seq x y z
N ARG A 1 7.96 -12.88 8.01
CA ARG A 1 7.22 -13.73 7.03
C ARG A 1 5.80 -13.18 6.96
N GLN A 2 5.61 -12.14 6.20
CA GLN A 2 4.29 -11.70 5.73
C GLN A 2 3.85 -12.75 4.72
N MET A 3 3.02 -13.65 5.17
CA MET A 3 2.54 -14.75 4.34
C MET A 3 1.13 -14.49 3.86
N CYS A 4 0.84 -15.03 2.74
CA CYS A 4 -0.40 -15.31 2.04
C CYS A 4 -0.83 -14.30 0.98
N ILE A 5 -0.79 -13.00 1.19
CA ILE A 5 -1.19 -12.05 0.14
C ILE A 5 -0.01 -11.72 -0.79
N ARG A 6 1.21 -11.75 -0.28
CA ARG A 6 2.42 -11.40 -1.04
C ARG A 6 2.84 -12.44 -2.08
N ASP A 7 2.38 -13.67 -1.93
CA ASP A 7 2.71 -14.80 -2.81
C ASP A 7 1.51 -15.26 -3.66
N SER A 8 0.37 -14.53 -3.60
CA SER A 8 -0.82 -14.84 -4.40
C SER A 8 -0.72 -14.25 -5.81
N ASN A 9 -1.35 -14.93 -6.76
CA ASN A 9 -1.34 -14.57 -8.19
C ASN A 9 -2.18 -13.32 -8.52
N ILE A 10 -2.71 -12.60 -7.51
CA ILE A 10 -3.70 -11.56 -7.68
C ILE A 10 -3.10 -10.23 -7.30
N SER A 11 -3.30 -9.23 -8.16
CA SER A 11 -3.00 -7.85 -7.82
C SER A 11 -3.96 -7.33 -6.74
N MET A 12 -3.53 -6.34 -5.95
CA MET A 12 -4.42 -5.70 -4.96
C MET A 12 -5.67 -5.08 -5.60
N GLU A 13 -5.57 -4.64 -6.84
CA GLU A 13 -6.69 -4.09 -7.60
C GLU A 13 -7.68 -5.20 -7.97
N GLU A 14 -7.21 -6.32 -8.46
CA GLU A 14 -8.04 -7.47 -8.79
C GLU A 14 -8.71 -8.05 -7.54
N LEU A 15 -7.99 -8.11 -6.41
CA LEU A 15 -8.54 -8.55 -5.13
C LEU A 15 -9.67 -7.60 -4.65
N ARG A 16 -9.50 -6.30 -4.80
CA ARG A 16 -10.55 -5.31 -4.49
C ARG A 16 -11.79 -5.49 -5.36
N ASN A 17 -11.58 -5.75 -6.65
CA ASN A 17 -12.69 -5.99 -7.59
C ASN A 17 -13.43 -7.29 -7.25
N GLN A 18 -12.72 -8.35 -6.89
CA GLN A 18 -13.32 -9.62 -6.50
C GLN A 18 -14.05 -9.55 -5.15
N LEU A 19 -13.60 -8.70 -4.24
CA LEU A 19 -14.24 -8.47 -2.95
C LEU A 19 -15.46 -7.56 -3.04
N GLU A 20 -15.71 -6.93 -4.21
CA GLU A 20 -16.81 -5.98 -4.41
C GLU A 20 -16.89 -4.96 -3.24
N ILE A 21 -15.74 -4.40 -2.86
CA ILE A 21 -15.64 -3.52 -1.71
C ILE A 21 -16.51 -2.28 -1.93
N GLY A 22 -17.72 -2.31 -1.37
CA GLY A 22 -18.62 -1.18 -1.31
C GLY A 22 -18.26 -0.22 -0.16
N ARG A 23 -19.12 0.75 0.09
CA ARG A 23 -18.98 1.70 1.21
C ARG A 23 -18.94 1.01 2.59
N ASP A 24 -19.56 -0.16 2.70
CA ASP A 24 -19.74 -0.90 3.95
C ASP A 24 -18.65 -1.95 4.20
N GLY A 25 -17.59 -1.98 3.37
CA GLY A 25 -16.52 -2.98 3.45
C GLY A 25 -16.88 -4.32 2.82
N SER A 26 -16.13 -5.37 3.15
CA SER A 26 -16.35 -6.74 2.65
C SER A 26 -16.97 -7.62 3.73
N SER A 27 -17.91 -8.46 3.33
CA SER A 27 -18.49 -9.45 4.24
C SER A 27 -17.56 -10.66 4.45
N PHE A 28 -17.74 -11.36 5.57
CA PHE A 28 -16.99 -12.58 5.89
C PHE A 28 -17.18 -13.66 4.79
N GLN A 29 -18.38 -13.75 4.24
CA GLN A 29 -18.68 -14.70 3.16
C GLN A 29 -17.98 -14.34 1.84
N GLN A 30 -17.91 -13.06 1.50
CA GLN A 30 -17.17 -12.59 0.31
C GLN A 30 -15.69 -12.94 0.44
N LEU A 31 -15.09 -12.72 1.61
CA LEU A 31 -13.69 -13.07 1.85
C LEU A 31 -13.45 -14.58 1.68
N ILE A 32 -14.35 -15.44 2.22
CA ILE A 32 -14.26 -16.89 2.04
C ILE A 32 -14.34 -17.28 0.57
N ASN A 33 -15.27 -16.69 -0.18
CA ASN A 33 -15.44 -17.00 -1.60
C ASN A 33 -14.21 -16.58 -2.42
N VAL A 34 -13.67 -15.40 -2.17
CA VAL A 34 -12.46 -14.93 -2.85
C VAL A 34 -11.27 -15.82 -2.53
N LEU A 35 -11.07 -16.21 -1.28
CA LEU A 35 -9.99 -17.12 -0.91
C LEU A 35 -10.14 -18.48 -1.63
N ARG A 36 -11.34 -19.03 -1.71
CA ARG A 36 -11.60 -20.30 -2.40
C ARG A 36 -11.32 -20.20 -3.91
N ASN A 37 -11.78 -19.13 -4.55
CA ASN A 37 -11.55 -18.88 -5.96
C ASN A 37 -10.05 -18.74 -6.30
N ASN A 38 -9.24 -18.41 -5.31
CA ASN A 38 -7.80 -18.19 -5.45
C ASN A 38 -6.94 -19.35 -4.95
N GLY A 39 -7.52 -20.54 -4.88
CA GLY A 39 -6.78 -21.76 -4.59
C GLY A 39 -6.52 -22.01 -3.11
N PHE A 40 -7.40 -21.52 -2.23
CA PHE A 40 -7.35 -21.82 -0.80
C PHE A 40 -8.54 -22.68 -0.37
N ASP A 41 -8.27 -23.70 0.41
CA ASP A 41 -9.29 -24.38 1.20
C ASP A 41 -9.52 -23.57 2.48
N VAL A 42 -10.74 -23.10 2.65
CA VAL A 42 -11.10 -22.24 3.79
C VAL A 42 -12.03 -23.00 4.72
N LYS A 43 -11.60 -23.16 5.96
CA LYS A 43 -12.42 -23.67 7.05
C LYS A 43 -12.80 -22.51 7.97
N SER A 44 -14.10 -22.36 8.22
CA SER A 44 -14.65 -21.41 9.17
C SER A 44 -14.93 -22.06 10.51
N TYR A 45 -14.68 -21.33 11.58
CA TYR A 45 -14.86 -21.80 12.94
C TYR A 45 -15.61 -20.74 13.74
N ASN A 46 -16.51 -21.20 14.60
CA ASN A 46 -16.98 -20.41 15.72
C ASN A 46 -16.27 -20.95 16.96
N ILE A 47 -15.28 -20.19 17.44
CA ILE A 47 -14.34 -20.68 18.45
C ILE A 47 -14.16 -19.65 19.56
N PRO A 48 -14.29 -20.02 20.83
CA PRO A 48 -14.04 -19.12 21.94
C PRO A 48 -12.55 -18.84 22.12
N ILE A 49 -12.23 -17.74 22.78
CA ILE A 49 -10.87 -17.20 22.92
C ILE A 49 -9.90 -18.20 23.56
N ASP A 50 -10.33 -18.94 24.57
CA ASP A 50 -9.53 -19.95 25.27
C ASP A 50 -9.01 -21.06 24.34
N LYS A 51 -9.75 -21.34 23.27
CA LYS A 51 -9.43 -22.38 22.27
C LYS A 51 -8.69 -21.86 21.03
N LEU A 52 -8.39 -20.58 20.91
CA LEU A 52 -7.67 -20.01 19.78
C LEU A 52 -6.30 -20.67 19.52
N LYS A 53 -5.70 -21.28 20.54
CA LYS A 53 -4.46 -22.04 20.40
C LYS A 53 -4.59 -23.23 19.44
N LEU A 54 -5.79 -23.79 19.32
CA LEU A 54 -6.09 -24.98 18.50
C LEU A 54 -6.19 -24.65 17.01
N LEU A 55 -6.40 -23.37 16.65
CA LEU A 55 -6.48 -22.98 15.25
C LEU A 55 -5.13 -23.14 14.54
N LYS A 56 -5.20 -23.69 13.33
CA LYS A 56 -4.06 -23.71 12.42
C LYS A 56 -3.77 -22.29 11.95
N LYS A 57 -2.53 -21.85 12.06
CA LYS A 57 -2.10 -20.49 11.75
C LYS A 57 -1.39 -20.46 10.39
N PRO A 58 -1.53 -19.36 9.65
CA PRO A 58 -2.25 -18.13 9.99
C PRO A 58 -3.78 -18.34 9.98
N ALA A 59 -4.49 -17.59 10.82
CA ALA A 59 -5.94 -17.57 10.85
C ALA A 59 -6.42 -16.12 10.76
N ILE A 60 -7.53 -15.89 10.09
CA ILE A 60 -8.14 -14.56 9.97
C ILE A 60 -9.38 -14.55 10.85
N PHE A 61 -9.54 -13.53 11.67
CA PHE A 61 -10.72 -13.35 12.50
C PHE A 61 -11.37 -11.98 12.26
N PHE A 62 -12.65 -11.90 12.61
CA PHE A 62 -13.44 -10.70 12.42
C PHE A 62 -13.45 -9.91 13.71
N TRP A 63 -13.04 -8.65 13.65
CA TRP A 63 -12.87 -7.75 14.79
C TRP A 63 -13.97 -6.69 14.82
N SER A 64 -14.63 -6.54 15.95
CA SER A 64 -15.66 -5.52 16.25
C SER A 64 -16.73 -5.36 15.15
N ASN A 65 -17.04 -6.43 14.42
CA ASN A 65 -17.92 -6.43 13.26
C ASN A 65 -17.55 -5.39 12.18
N SER A 66 -16.30 -4.96 12.13
CA SER A 66 -15.86 -3.86 11.27
C SER A 66 -14.72 -4.22 10.32
N HIS A 67 -13.74 -5.02 10.75
CA HIS A 67 -12.61 -5.37 9.90
C HIS A 67 -12.01 -6.74 10.24
N PHE A 68 -11.10 -7.19 9.38
CA PHE A 68 -10.43 -8.48 9.51
C PHE A 68 -9.01 -8.29 10.03
N MET A 69 -8.61 -9.15 10.93
CA MET A 69 -7.27 -9.19 11.49
C MET A 69 -6.67 -10.58 11.35
N ASP A 70 -5.36 -10.66 11.14
CA ASP A 70 -4.66 -11.93 11.07
C ASP A 70 -4.15 -12.34 12.45
N LEU A 71 -4.44 -13.56 12.85
CA LEU A 71 -3.88 -14.22 14.03
C LEU A 71 -2.59 -14.94 13.66
N GLU A 72 -1.47 -14.38 14.03
CA GLU A 72 -0.16 -14.95 13.70
C GLU A 72 0.33 -15.93 14.77
N LYS A 73 0.19 -15.56 16.05
CA LYS A 73 0.70 -16.37 17.17
C LYS A 73 -0.18 -16.22 18.40
N VAL A 74 -0.40 -17.33 19.09
CA VAL A 74 -1.09 -17.37 20.38
C VAL A 74 -0.10 -17.83 21.45
N SER A 75 0.17 -16.97 22.43
CA SER A 75 1.05 -17.23 23.58
C SER A 75 0.22 -17.40 24.86
N LYS A 76 0.86 -17.62 25.99
CA LYS A 76 0.16 -17.82 27.27
C LYS A 76 -0.52 -16.55 27.79
N TYR A 77 0.06 -15.37 27.53
CA TYR A 77 -0.38 -14.09 28.09
C TYR A 77 -0.83 -13.08 27.04
N PHE A 78 -0.52 -13.31 25.77
CA PHE A 78 -0.86 -12.40 24.67
C PHE A 78 -1.04 -13.16 23.37
N VAL A 79 -1.73 -12.54 22.44
CA VAL A 79 -1.81 -12.95 21.05
C VAL A 79 -1.04 -11.96 20.18
N THR A 80 -0.40 -12.45 19.13
CA THR A 80 0.21 -11.58 18.12
C THR A 80 -0.72 -11.53 16.94
N VAL A 81 -1.16 -10.32 16.63
CA VAL A 81 -2.07 -10.04 15.53
C VAL A 81 -1.43 -9.13 14.51
N VAL A 82 -1.92 -9.19 13.30
CA VAL A 82 -1.55 -8.27 12.22
C VAL A 82 -2.82 -7.59 11.73
N ASP A 83 -2.90 -6.30 11.99
CA ASP A 83 -3.96 -5.44 11.51
C ASP A 83 -3.48 -4.76 10.22
N PRO A 84 -4.25 -4.81 9.12
CA PRO A 84 -3.87 -4.15 7.87
C PRO A 84 -3.62 -2.63 7.99
N ALA A 85 -4.28 -1.96 8.94
CA ALA A 85 -4.17 -0.52 9.14
C ALA A 85 -3.00 -0.11 10.04
N ILE A 86 -2.71 -0.90 11.09
CA ILE A 86 -1.75 -0.54 12.14
C ILE A 86 -0.46 -1.35 12.00
N GLY A 87 -0.54 -2.56 11.44
CA GLY A 87 0.57 -3.48 11.33
C GLY A 87 0.56 -4.56 12.42
N ARG A 88 1.72 -5.10 12.71
CA ARG A 88 1.89 -6.21 13.68
C ARG A 88 2.04 -5.67 15.10
N TYR A 89 1.22 -6.17 16.03
CA TYR A 89 1.33 -5.87 17.46
C TYR A 89 0.89 -7.04 18.35
N LYS A 90 1.11 -6.90 19.63
CA LYS A 90 0.67 -7.85 20.64
C LYS A 90 -0.54 -7.28 21.36
N MET A 91 -1.50 -8.14 21.60
CA MET A 91 -2.76 -7.85 22.26
C MET A 91 -2.92 -8.80 23.45
N THR A 92 -3.38 -8.32 24.58
CA THR A 92 -3.75 -9.17 25.72
C THR A 92 -5.03 -9.93 25.43
N TYR A 93 -5.36 -10.91 26.26
CA TYR A 93 -6.63 -11.63 26.11
C TYR A 93 -7.83 -10.76 26.47
N GLU A 94 -7.66 -9.83 27.39
CA GLU A 94 -8.70 -8.86 27.80
C GLU A 94 -9.02 -7.90 26.65
N GLU A 95 -8.00 -7.32 26.02
CA GLU A 95 -8.17 -6.49 24.83
C GLU A 95 -8.79 -7.28 23.65
N LEU A 96 -8.41 -8.55 23.52
CA LEU A 96 -8.99 -9.40 22.47
C LEU A 96 -10.47 -9.65 22.71
N GLU A 97 -10.90 -9.81 23.96
CA GLU A 97 -12.29 -10.08 24.34
C GLU A 97 -13.22 -8.91 24.00
N GLU A 98 -12.72 -7.68 24.03
CA GLU A 98 -13.49 -6.48 23.72
C GLU A 98 -14.02 -6.44 22.27
N GLY A 99 -13.28 -7.03 21.32
CA GLY A 99 -13.65 -6.93 19.89
C GLY A 99 -13.76 -8.27 19.16
N TYR A 100 -13.38 -9.39 19.76
CA TYR A 100 -13.43 -10.68 19.11
C TYR A 100 -14.86 -11.20 18.97
N THR A 101 -15.28 -11.45 17.74
CA THR A 101 -16.66 -11.86 17.42
C THR A 101 -16.92 -13.36 17.54
N GLY A 102 -15.90 -14.15 17.84
CA GLY A 102 -16.00 -15.62 17.86
C GLY A 102 -15.77 -16.29 16.51
N TYR A 103 -15.78 -15.56 15.43
CA TYR A 103 -15.63 -16.11 14.09
C TYR A 103 -14.19 -15.99 13.57
N ALA A 104 -13.65 -17.12 13.12
CA ALA A 104 -12.32 -17.19 12.52
C ALA A 104 -12.32 -18.11 11.30
N ILE A 105 -11.45 -17.82 10.35
CA ILE A 105 -11.17 -18.70 9.20
C ILE A 105 -9.71 -19.06 9.15
N THR A 106 -9.45 -20.29 8.67
CA THR A 106 -8.09 -20.77 8.42
C THR A 106 -7.95 -21.10 6.94
N PRO A 107 -7.33 -20.21 6.15
CA PRO A 107 -7.02 -20.52 4.77
C PRO A 107 -5.83 -21.47 4.70
N THR A 108 -5.92 -22.50 3.90
CA THR A 108 -4.81 -23.42 3.58
C THR A 108 -4.66 -23.50 2.06
N PRO A 109 -3.47 -23.28 1.49
CA PRO A 109 -3.29 -23.42 0.05
C PRO A 109 -3.59 -24.85 -0.38
N ASN A 110 -4.33 -25.00 -1.48
CA ASN A 110 -4.61 -26.28 -2.12
C ASN A 110 -3.74 -26.46 -3.38
N GLU A 111 -3.95 -27.55 -4.13
CA GLU A 111 -3.17 -27.87 -5.34
C GLU A 111 -3.33 -26.82 -6.47
N SER A 112 -4.40 -26.07 -6.46
CA SER A 112 -4.68 -24.99 -7.44
C SER A 112 -3.95 -23.70 -7.12
N PHE A 113 -3.44 -23.55 -5.89
CA PHE A 113 -2.72 -22.35 -5.47
C PHE A 113 -1.42 -22.20 -6.24
N ARG A 114 -1.29 -21.12 -6.97
CA ARG A 114 -0.06 -20.76 -7.69
C ARG A 114 0.53 -19.49 -7.07
N PRO A 115 1.66 -19.61 -6.36
CA PRO A 115 2.32 -18.43 -5.83
C PRO A 115 2.82 -17.55 -7.00
N ASN A 116 2.39 -16.30 -7.02
CA ASN A 116 2.94 -15.30 -7.91
C ASN A 116 4.00 -14.49 -7.15
N LYS A 117 5.19 -14.44 -7.68
CA LYS A 117 6.11 -13.38 -7.30
C LYS A 117 5.61 -12.11 -7.97
N GLU A 118 5.00 -11.20 -7.21
CA GLU A 118 4.74 -9.86 -7.71
C GLU A 118 6.00 -9.37 -8.41
N LYS A 119 5.89 -9.10 -9.69
CA LYS A 119 6.92 -8.37 -10.39
C LYS A 119 6.99 -7.01 -9.73
N ILE A 120 7.97 -6.82 -8.87
CA ILE A 120 8.31 -5.48 -8.37
C ILE A 120 8.47 -4.64 -9.63
N TYR A 121 7.55 -3.69 -9.83
CA TYR A 121 7.59 -2.81 -10.97
C TYR A 121 8.90 -2.04 -10.90
N SER A 122 9.91 -2.53 -11.62
CA SER A 122 11.18 -1.86 -11.79
C SER A 122 10.95 -0.62 -12.68
N TRP A 123 11.80 0.38 -12.57
CA TRP A 123 11.83 1.56 -13.45
C TRP A 123 11.69 1.21 -14.93
N HIS A 124 12.18 0.06 -15.34
CA HIS A 124 12.08 -0.47 -16.71
C HIS A 124 10.63 -0.68 -17.17
N TYR A 125 9.68 -0.84 -16.25
CA TYR A 125 8.26 -0.93 -16.59
C TYR A 125 7.70 0.39 -17.12
N PHE A 126 8.22 1.53 -16.64
CA PHE A 126 7.77 2.86 -17.04
C PHE A 126 8.44 3.37 -18.31
N LEU A 127 9.61 2.83 -18.67
CA LEU A 127 10.36 3.25 -19.84
C LEU A 127 9.57 3.20 -21.17
N PRO A 128 8.81 2.13 -21.48
CA PRO A 128 8.01 2.09 -22.70
C PRO A 128 7.01 3.23 -22.79
N TYR A 129 6.35 3.59 -21.70
CA TYR A 129 5.37 4.69 -21.65
C TYR A 129 6.03 6.06 -21.88
N ILE A 130 7.25 6.25 -21.39
CA ILE A 130 8.02 7.46 -21.62
C ILE A 130 8.41 7.56 -23.11
N PHE A 131 8.89 6.48 -23.69
CA PHE A 131 9.28 6.45 -25.11
C PHE A 131 8.09 6.57 -26.08
N GLU A 132 6.92 6.06 -25.71
CA GLU A 132 5.70 6.21 -26.50
C GLU A 132 5.28 7.67 -26.65
N ARG A 133 5.52 8.48 -25.62
CA ARG A 133 5.16 9.90 -25.58
C ARG A 133 6.36 10.85 -25.60
N LYS A 134 7.48 10.43 -26.22
CA LYS A 134 8.75 11.17 -26.26
C LYS A 134 8.60 12.62 -26.71
N THR A 135 7.72 12.90 -27.68
CA THR A 135 7.49 14.25 -28.20
C THR A 135 7.04 15.21 -27.11
N LEU A 136 6.06 14.80 -26.28
CA LEU A 136 5.58 15.62 -25.16
C LEU A 136 6.67 15.89 -24.14
N TYR A 137 7.51 14.89 -23.84
CA TYR A 137 8.61 15.09 -22.89
C TYR A 137 9.67 16.04 -23.45
N ILE A 138 9.97 15.96 -24.76
CA ILE A 138 10.90 16.88 -25.42
C ILE A 138 10.34 18.32 -25.37
N GLU A 139 9.07 18.52 -25.67
CA GLU A 139 8.41 19.83 -25.57
C GLU A 139 8.51 20.42 -24.16
N ILE A 140 8.24 19.61 -23.13
CA ILE A 140 8.34 20.04 -21.72
C ILE A 140 9.79 20.42 -21.37
N ILE A 141 10.78 19.64 -21.82
CA ILE A 141 12.20 19.92 -21.58
C ILE A 141 12.60 21.24 -22.24
N ILE A 142 12.20 21.45 -23.49
CA ILE A 142 12.52 22.69 -24.20
C ILE A 142 11.85 23.88 -23.50
N ALA A 143 10.56 23.78 -23.18
CA ALA A 143 9.85 24.85 -22.48
C ALA A 143 10.46 25.18 -21.11
N SER A 144 10.83 24.16 -20.34
CA SER A 144 11.50 24.37 -19.05
C SER A 144 12.87 24.99 -19.17
N LEU A 145 13.62 24.65 -20.22
CA LEU A 145 14.92 25.27 -20.51
C LEU A 145 14.76 26.76 -20.80
N PHE A 146 13.76 27.16 -21.61
CA PHE A 146 13.46 28.57 -21.86
C PHE A 146 13.13 29.30 -20.57
N VAL A 147 12.22 28.77 -19.77
CA VAL A 147 11.84 29.36 -18.46
C VAL A 147 13.09 29.53 -17.59
N TYR A 148 13.95 28.55 -17.54
CA TYR A 148 15.17 28.59 -16.73
C TYR A 148 16.15 29.67 -17.19
N VAL A 149 16.36 29.80 -18.50
CA VAL A 149 17.21 30.86 -19.09
C VAL A 149 16.69 32.24 -18.74
N PHE A 150 15.39 32.51 -18.85
CA PHE A 150 14.80 33.79 -18.46
C PHE A 150 14.86 34.03 -16.97
N THR A 151 14.65 33.02 -16.14
CA THR A 151 14.70 33.14 -14.69
C THR A 151 16.10 33.53 -14.19
N ILE A 152 17.15 33.01 -14.81
CA ILE A 152 18.54 33.37 -14.45
C ILE A 152 19.00 34.62 -15.20
N GLY A 153 18.62 34.79 -16.47
CA GLY A 153 19.06 35.90 -17.31
C GLY A 153 18.54 37.25 -16.84
N MET A 154 17.27 37.32 -16.42
CA MET A 154 16.67 38.58 -16.00
C MET A 154 17.38 39.25 -14.80
N PRO A 155 17.64 38.57 -13.68
CA PRO A 155 18.40 39.15 -12.57
C PRO A 155 19.80 39.64 -12.97
N VAL A 156 20.49 38.86 -13.83
CA VAL A 156 21.83 39.24 -14.30
C VAL A 156 21.81 40.54 -15.14
N ILE A 157 20.82 40.65 -16.03
CA ILE A 157 20.63 41.85 -16.85
C ILE A 157 20.31 43.06 -15.95
N VAL A 158 19.38 42.89 -15.00
CA VAL A 158 18.98 43.95 -14.04
C VAL A 158 20.19 44.40 -13.20
N GLN A 159 20.96 43.43 -12.68
CA GLN A 159 22.17 43.74 -11.94
C GLN A 159 23.18 44.51 -12.77
N ASN A 160 23.42 44.11 -14.00
CA ASN A 160 24.35 44.81 -14.91
C ASN A 160 23.88 46.24 -15.22
N ILE A 161 22.57 46.47 -15.39
CA ILE A 161 21.99 47.79 -15.60
C ILE A 161 22.17 48.64 -14.36
N ILE A 162 21.88 48.13 -13.19
CA ILE A 162 22.03 48.86 -11.92
C ILE A 162 23.51 49.24 -11.69
N ASP A 163 24.42 48.31 -11.84
CA ASP A 163 25.84 48.54 -11.62
C ASP A 163 26.42 49.59 -12.57
N ASN A 164 26.03 49.55 -13.85
CA ASN A 164 26.51 50.51 -14.82
C ASN A 164 25.86 51.91 -14.71
N ILE A 165 24.57 51.96 -14.40
CA ILE A 165 23.85 53.26 -14.30
C ILE A 165 24.11 53.94 -12.95
N VAL A 166 24.05 53.20 -11.85
CA VAL A 166 24.20 53.75 -10.50
C VAL A 166 25.65 54.20 -10.27
N GLN A 167 26.63 53.42 -10.70
CA GLN A 167 28.04 53.82 -10.58
C GLN A 167 28.38 55.01 -11.51
N GLY A 168 27.79 55.03 -12.72
CA GLY A 168 27.99 56.14 -13.68
C GLY A 168 27.40 57.45 -13.15
N LEU A 169 26.29 57.43 -12.45
CA LEU A 169 25.67 58.63 -11.87
C LEU A 169 26.39 59.17 -10.62
N SER A 170 27.08 58.30 -9.86
CA SER A 170 27.86 58.68 -8.70
C SER A 170 29.10 59.52 -9.08
N LEU A 171 29.64 59.42 -10.30
CA LEU A 171 30.78 60.19 -10.78
C LEU A 171 30.40 61.63 -11.25
N ILE A 172 29.11 61.91 -11.46
CA ILE A 172 28.67 63.23 -11.96
C ILE A 172 28.38 64.21 -10.76
N HIS A 173 28.32 63.69 -9.54
CA HIS A 173 27.98 64.52 -8.36
C HIS A 173 29.19 64.94 -7.51
N ILE A 174 30.41 64.75 -7.97
CA ILE A 174 31.62 65.27 -7.37
C ILE A 174 32.21 66.35 -8.28
#